data_0639e9aaf70f5ea2595a902fff3e4b95
#
_entry.id   0639e9aaf70f5ea2595a902fff3e4b95
#
_cell.length_a   1.000
_cell.length_b   1.000
_cell.length_c   1.000
_cell.angle_alpha   90.00
_cell.angle_beta   90.00
_cell.angle_gamma   90.00
#
_symmetry.space_group_name_H-M   'P 1'
#
loop_
_entity.id
_entity.type
_entity.pdbx_description
1 polymer ?
#
loop_
_entity_poly.entity_id
_entity_poly.type
_entity_poly.pdbx_seq_one_letter_code
_entity_poly.pdbx_strand_id
1 'polypeptide(L)'
;MRFACQATIHQIRNSCKFVPYKDRKAVCADLKKIYGAVNLDDAEYAKEEFREKWDKKYPNILKSWDKNWAELTTFFEYPQEIRKIIYTTNAFEGYHRMVRKFTKSKSIFPTDDSIRKVIYMSVREITKKWTMPVRDWGLVYAQFMVYFDDRFAA
;
A
#
# COMPACT_ATOMS: atom_id res chain seq x y z
N MET A 1 -6.13 -10.43 -2.12
CA MET A 1 -4.80 -9.85 -1.82
C MET A 1 -4.55 -8.45 -2.41
N ARG A 2 -4.87 -8.15 -3.65
CA ARG A 2 -4.71 -6.80 -4.26
C ARG A 2 -5.53 -5.69 -3.59
N PHE A 3 -6.70 -6.00 -3.06
CA PHE A 3 -7.66 -5.01 -2.58
C PHE A 3 -7.31 -4.44 -1.19
N ALA A 4 -6.90 -5.26 -0.23
CA ALA A 4 -6.64 -4.81 1.15
C ALA A 4 -5.48 -3.81 1.27
N CYS A 5 -4.39 -4.04 0.55
CA CYS A 5 -3.21 -3.17 0.55
C CYS A 5 -3.49 -1.80 -0.07
N GLN A 6 -4.17 -1.80 -1.20
CA GLN A 6 -4.56 -0.57 -1.89
C GLN A 6 -5.60 0.20 -1.07
N ALA A 7 -6.50 -0.53 -0.40
CA ALA A 7 -7.50 0.04 0.50
C ALA A 7 -6.86 0.83 1.65
N THR A 8 -5.87 0.28 2.36
CA THR A 8 -5.25 0.94 3.52
C THR A 8 -4.53 2.24 3.13
N ILE A 9 -3.74 2.24 2.05
CA ILE A 9 -3.03 3.45 1.60
C ILE A 9 -4.02 4.52 1.11
N HIS A 10 -5.03 4.11 0.36
CA HIS A 10 -6.08 5.04 -0.09
C HIS A 10 -6.88 5.57 1.08
N GLN A 11 -7.18 4.73 2.09
CA GLN A 11 -7.87 5.14 3.31
C GLN A 11 -7.08 6.21 4.08
N ILE A 12 -5.77 6.02 4.25
CA ILE A 12 -4.89 7.00 4.91
C ILE A 12 -4.87 8.31 4.11
N ARG A 13 -4.66 8.24 2.81
CA ARG A 13 -4.65 9.43 1.93
C ARG A 13 -5.98 10.18 1.99
N ASN A 14 -7.10 9.46 1.95
CA ASN A 14 -8.43 10.04 2.06
C ASN A 14 -8.64 10.68 3.42
N SER A 15 -8.23 10.02 4.50
CA SER A 15 -8.31 10.56 5.85
C SER A 15 -7.54 11.89 5.98
N CYS A 16 -6.32 11.96 5.44
CA CYS A 16 -5.49 13.16 5.51
C CYS A 16 -5.92 14.29 4.55
N LYS A 17 -6.75 13.99 3.53
CA LYS A 17 -7.17 14.99 2.52
C LYS A 17 -8.02 16.10 3.10
N PHE A 18 -8.86 15.76 4.06
CA PHE A 18 -9.82 16.71 4.68
C PHE A 18 -9.31 17.33 5.99
N VAL A 19 -8.05 17.03 6.37
CA VAL A 19 -7.43 17.56 7.58
C VAL A 19 -6.63 18.81 7.24
N PRO A 20 -6.86 19.96 7.93
CA PRO A 20 -6.07 21.17 7.79
C PRO A 20 -4.58 20.90 8.01
N TYR A 21 -3.73 21.69 7.37
CA TYR A 21 -2.28 21.51 7.40
C TYR A 21 -1.70 21.43 8.83
N LYS A 22 -2.19 22.27 9.74
CA LYS A 22 -1.71 22.31 11.12
C LYS A 22 -1.88 21.00 11.89
N ASP A 23 -2.96 20.26 11.63
CA ASP A 23 -3.27 19.00 12.33
C ASP A 23 -2.83 17.77 11.57
N ARG A 24 -2.53 17.92 10.27
CA ARG A 24 -2.24 16.81 9.37
C ARG A 24 -1.11 15.92 9.87
N LYS A 25 -0.02 16.51 10.36
CA LYS A 25 1.13 15.77 10.89
C LYS A 25 0.75 14.91 12.09
N ALA A 26 -0.03 15.45 13.01
CA ALA A 26 -0.48 14.77 14.23
C ALA A 26 -1.49 13.66 13.90
N VAL A 27 -2.49 13.95 13.06
CA VAL A 27 -3.49 12.97 12.60
C VAL A 27 -2.81 11.82 11.86
N CYS A 28 -1.89 12.10 10.92
CA CYS A 28 -1.18 11.05 10.21
C CYS A 28 -0.27 10.22 11.12
N ALA A 29 0.32 10.82 12.17
CA ALA A 29 1.11 10.09 13.16
C ALA A 29 0.25 9.14 14.00
N ASP A 30 -0.93 9.57 14.43
CA ASP A 30 -1.85 8.72 15.17
C ASP A 30 -2.49 7.64 14.29
N LEU A 31 -2.84 7.93 13.03
CA LEU A 31 -3.25 6.89 12.06
C LEU A 31 -2.14 5.85 11.85
N LYS A 32 -0.86 6.26 11.87
CA LYS A 32 0.26 5.34 11.72
C LYS A 32 0.32 4.31 12.83
N LYS A 33 -0.12 4.65 14.06
CA LYS A 33 -0.19 3.68 15.16
C LYS A 33 -1.17 2.55 14.84
N ILE A 34 -2.30 2.86 14.21
CA ILE A 34 -3.33 1.88 13.84
C ILE A 34 -2.78 0.87 12.83
N TYR A 35 -2.35 1.33 11.66
CA TYR A 35 -1.90 0.42 10.60
C TYR A 35 -0.49 -0.13 10.80
N GLY A 36 0.29 0.46 11.69
CA GLY A 36 1.62 -0.01 12.09
C GLY A 36 1.62 -0.93 13.31
N ALA A 37 0.45 -1.22 13.89
CA ALA A 37 0.31 -2.09 15.05
C ALA A 37 0.85 -3.50 14.79
N VAL A 38 1.28 -4.18 15.85
CA VAL A 38 1.86 -5.52 15.73
C VAL A 38 0.79 -6.56 15.41
N ASN A 39 -0.37 -6.43 16.03
CA ASN A 39 -1.52 -7.32 15.87
C ASN A 39 -2.82 -6.52 15.74
N LEU A 40 -3.94 -7.23 15.60
CA LEU A 40 -5.26 -6.64 15.46
C LEU A 40 -5.72 -5.92 16.75
N ASP A 41 -5.46 -6.52 17.90
CA ASP A 41 -5.88 -5.97 19.21
C ASP A 41 -5.20 -4.62 19.46
N ASP A 42 -3.89 -4.53 19.19
CA ASP A 42 -3.15 -3.25 19.28
C ASP A 42 -3.69 -2.21 18.28
N ALA A 43 -4.12 -2.66 17.10
CA ALA A 43 -4.71 -1.76 16.10
C ALA A 43 -6.07 -1.23 16.54
N GLU A 44 -6.90 -2.07 17.17
CA GLU A 44 -8.19 -1.67 17.73
C GLU A 44 -7.99 -0.69 18.89
N TYR A 45 -7.05 -0.96 19.77
CA TYR A 45 -6.70 -0.06 20.85
C TYR A 45 -6.26 1.32 20.32
N ALA A 46 -5.34 1.33 19.36
CA ALA A 46 -4.88 2.57 18.73
C ALA A 46 -6.01 3.32 17.99
N LYS A 47 -7.01 2.60 17.46
CA LYS A 47 -8.20 3.20 16.84
C LYS A 47 -9.09 3.88 17.87
N GLU A 48 -9.26 3.30 19.06
CA GLU A 48 -10.01 3.95 20.14
C GLU A 48 -9.27 5.16 20.69
N GLU A 49 -7.94 5.11 20.87
CA GLU A 49 -7.16 6.33 21.21
C GLU A 49 -7.34 7.44 20.15
N PHE A 50 -7.36 7.05 18.89
CA PHE A 50 -7.62 7.98 17.79
C PHE A 50 -9.03 8.57 17.89
N ARG A 51 -10.04 7.74 18.25
CA ARG A 51 -11.44 8.16 18.44
C ARG A 51 -11.55 9.21 19.54
N GLU A 52 -11.02 8.93 20.71
CA GLU A 52 -11.07 9.85 21.86
C GLU A 52 -10.47 11.22 21.52
N LYS A 53 -9.38 11.23 20.76
CA LYS A 53 -8.64 12.43 20.43
C LYS A 53 -9.25 13.23 19.27
N TRP A 54 -9.78 12.57 18.26
CA TRP A 54 -10.09 13.21 16.98
C TRP A 54 -11.55 13.16 16.55
N ASP A 55 -12.41 12.31 17.17
CA ASP A 55 -13.79 12.13 16.72
C ASP A 55 -14.60 13.42 16.71
N LYS A 56 -14.46 14.24 17.77
CA LYS A 56 -15.14 15.54 17.86
C LYS A 56 -14.75 16.50 16.72
N LYS A 57 -13.53 16.39 16.22
CA LYS A 57 -12.98 17.31 15.22
C LYS A 57 -13.08 16.76 13.79
N TYR A 58 -12.91 15.46 13.64
CA TYR A 58 -12.87 14.77 12.34
C TYR A 58 -13.69 13.47 12.33
N PRO A 59 -15.01 13.51 12.62
CA PRO A 59 -15.84 12.32 12.78
C PRO A 59 -15.90 11.47 11.50
N ASN A 60 -15.77 12.09 10.33
CA ASN A 60 -15.83 11.39 9.05
C ASN A 60 -14.64 10.43 8.81
N ILE A 61 -13.51 10.69 9.44
CA ILE A 61 -12.35 9.79 9.34
C ILE A 61 -12.73 8.48 10.00
N LEU A 62 -13.20 8.50 11.25
CA LEU A 62 -13.56 7.31 12.00
C LEU A 62 -14.72 6.54 11.35
N LYS A 63 -15.77 7.24 10.93
CA LYS A 63 -16.89 6.60 10.20
C LYS A 63 -16.40 5.83 8.98
N SER A 64 -15.44 6.38 8.23
CA SER A 64 -14.86 5.74 7.06
C SER A 64 -13.98 4.54 7.45
N TRP A 65 -13.22 4.65 8.54
CA TRP A 65 -12.39 3.54 9.05
C TRP A 65 -13.26 2.41 9.60
N ASP A 66 -14.32 2.71 10.36
CA ASP A 66 -15.24 1.70 10.90
C ASP A 66 -15.96 0.95 9.77
N LYS A 67 -16.42 1.67 8.74
CA LYS A 67 -17.08 1.06 7.58
C LYS A 67 -16.18 0.06 6.85
N ASN A 68 -14.91 0.37 6.73
CA ASN A 68 -13.96 -0.43 5.95
C ASN A 68 -13.06 -1.30 6.84
N TRP A 69 -13.34 -1.39 8.15
CA TRP A 69 -12.45 -2.01 9.13
C TRP A 69 -12.09 -3.46 8.79
N ALA A 70 -13.08 -4.26 8.44
CA ALA A 70 -12.88 -5.65 8.05
C ALA A 70 -11.89 -5.80 6.87
N GLU A 71 -12.00 -4.94 5.85
CA GLU A 71 -11.09 -4.97 4.71
C GLU A 71 -9.70 -4.43 5.06
N LEU A 72 -9.65 -3.40 5.93
CA LEU A 72 -8.40 -2.78 6.36
C LEU A 72 -7.58 -3.69 7.26
N THR A 73 -8.20 -4.62 7.98
CA THR A 73 -7.56 -5.49 8.95
C THR A 73 -7.09 -6.83 8.39
N THR A 74 -7.53 -7.22 7.19
CA THR A 74 -7.12 -8.47 6.55
C THR A 74 -5.60 -8.62 6.40
N PHE A 75 -4.85 -7.52 6.34
CA PHE A 75 -3.40 -7.59 6.23
C PHE A 75 -2.71 -8.01 7.54
N PHE A 76 -3.39 -7.92 8.70
CA PHE A 76 -2.86 -8.41 9.98
C PHE A 76 -2.70 -9.94 10.02
N GLU A 77 -3.37 -10.64 9.09
CA GLU A 77 -3.17 -12.08 8.88
C GLU A 77 -1.73 -12.43 8.44
N TYR A 78 -0.99 -11.45 7.91
CA TYR A 78 0.36 -11.64 7.40
C TYR A 78 1.42 -11.18 8.41
N PRO A 79 2.61 -11.84 8.45
CA PRO A 79 3.74 -11.39 9.25
C PRO A 79 4.16 -9.96 8.93
N GLN A 80 4.78 -9.31 9.90
CA GLN A 80 5.18 -7.91 9.80
C GLN A 80 6.12 -7.64 8.61
N GLU A 81 6.99 -8.58 8.26
CA GLU A 81 7.91 -8.50 7.13
C GLU A 81 7.16 -8.43 5.79
N ILE A 82 6.16 -9.29 5.63
CA ILE A 82 5.28 -9.29 4.45
C ILE A 82 4.45 -8.00 4.43
N ARG A 83 3.92 -7.58 5.59
CA ARG A 83 3.16 -6.32 5.70
C ARG A 83 3.98 -5.09 5.28
N LYS A 84 5.26 -5.03 5.65
CA LYS A 84 6.16 -3.94 5.22
C LYS A 84 6.26 -3.83 3.70
N ILE A 85 6.32 -4.95 2.98
CA ILE A 85 6.34 -4.94 1.51
C ILE A 85 4.99 -4.52 0.94
N ILE A 86 3.91 -5.00 1.54
CA ILE A 86 2.56 -4.59 1.17
C ILE A 86 2.40 -3.07 1.28
N TYR A 87 2.93 -2.43 2.34
CA TYR A 87 2.90 -0.97 2.49
C TYR A 87 3.80 -0.23 1.49
N THR A 88 4.82 -0.86 0.97
CA THR A 88 5.70 -0.24 -0.03
C THR A 88 5.16 -0.35 -1.46
N THR A 89 3.82 -0.27 -1.65
CA THR A 89 3.20 -0.15 -2.99
C THR A 89 3.77 0.98 -3.83
N ASN A 90 4.62 1.83 -3.25
CA ASN A 90 5.43 2.80 -3.97
C ASN A 90 6.20 2.19 -5.15
N ALA A 91 6.59 0.91 -5.07
CA ALA A 91 7.26 0.22 -6.17
C ALA A 91 6.31 0.07 -7.39
N PHE A 92 5.07 -0.38 -7.17
CA PHE A 92 4.08 -0.51 -8.24
C PHE A 92 3.60 0.85 -8.76
N GLU A 93 3.35 1.81 -7.87
CA GLU A 93 2.98 3.18 -8.27
C GLU A 93 4.13 3.84 -9.03
N GLY A 94 5.37 3.63 -8.58
CA GLY A 94 6.59 4.08 -9.24
C GLY A 94 6.73 3.46 -10.63
N TYR A 95 6.52 2.15 -10.73
CA TYR A 95 6.52 1.41 -11.98
C TYR A 95 5.45 1.94 -12.94
N HIS A 96 4.18 2.03 -12.50
CA HIS A 96 3.09 2.56 -13.33
C HIS A 96 3.35 4.01 -13.77
N ARG A 97 3.93 4.84 -12.93
CA ARG A 97 4.33 6.22 -13.28
C ARG A 97 5.37 6.22 -14.37
N MET A 98 6.34 5.32 -14.30
CA MET A 98 7.38 5.20 -15.32
C MET A 98 6.82 4.65 -16.63
N VAL A 99 5.99 3.62 -16.60
CA VAL A 99 5.29 3.10 -17.80
C VAL A 99 4.45 4.19 -18.45
N ARG A 100 3.74 5.00 -17.67
CA ARG A 100 2.96 6.13 -18.19
C ARG A 100 3.78 7.17 -18.92
N LYS A 101 5.06 7.36 -18.61
CA LYS A 101 5.94 8.26 -19.36
C LYS A 101 6.12 7.81 -20.80
N PHE A 102 6.10 6.50 -21.05
CA PHE A 102 6.22 5.92 -22.39
C PHE A 102 4.89 5.83 -23.14
N THR A 103 3.77 5.73 -22.40
CA THR A 103 2.45 5.52 -22.99
C THR A 103 1.64 6.81 -23.12
N LYS A 104 1.89 7.82 -22.26
CA LYS A 104 1.07 9.05 -22.20
C LYS A 104 1.11 9.89 -23.49
N SER A 105 2.19 9.84 -24.25
CA SER A 105 2.35 10.56 -25.52
C SER A 105 1.64 9.89 -26.70
N LYS A 106 1.13 8.67 -26.50
CA LYS A 106 0.46 7.88 -27.52
C LYS A 106 -1.02 7.77 -27.19
N SER A 107 -1.86 8.46 -27.94
CA SER A 107 -3.31 8.48 -27.75
C SER A 107 -3.98 7.21 -28.27
N ILE A 108 -3.40 6.54 -29.27
CA ILE A 108 -3.96 5.34 -29.92
C ILE A 108 -2.84 4.33 -30.18
N PHE A 109 -3.13 3.08 -29.91
CA PHE A 109 -2.29 1.94 -30.29
C PHE A 109 -3.03 1.16 -31.39
N PRO A 110 -2.45 1.01 -32.59
CA PRO A 110 -3.13 0.37 -33.71
C PRO A 110 -3.37 -1.13 -33.52
N THR A 111 -2.56 -1.81 -32.70
CA THR A 111 -2.66 -3.24 -32.42
C THR A 111 -2.26 -3.56 -30.99
N ASP A 112 -2.71 -4.71 -30.47
CA ASP A 112 -2.30 -5.23 -29.16
C ASP A 112 -0.79 -5.45 -29.09
N ASP A 113 -0.18 -5.87 -30.18
CA ASP A 113 1.28 -6.08 -30.25
C ASP A 113 2.03 -4.76 -30.12
N SER A 114 1.49 -3.65 -30.61
CA SER A 114 2.09 -2.35 -30.41
C SER A 114 2.09 -1.92 -28.94
N ILE A 115 1.03 -2.24 -28.19
CA ILE A 115 0.95 -2.03 -26.74
C ILE A 115 1.98 -2.91 -26.02
N ARG A 116 2.00 -4.20 -26.32
CA ARG A 116 2.94 -5.16 -25.73
C ARG A 116 4.39 -4.75 -25.94
N LYS A 117 4.73 -4.34 -27.16
CA LYS A 117 6.07 -3.85 -27.51
C LYS A 117 6.46 -2.62 -26.71
N VAL A 118 5.58 -1.63 -26.57
CA VAL A 118 5.86 -0.43 -25.79
C VAL A 118 6.01 -0.75 -24.30
N ILE A 119 5.15 -1.61 -23.74
CA ILE A 119 5.27 -2.06 -22.34
C ILE A 119 6.59 -2.80 -22.15
N TYR A 120 6.93 -3.75 -23.01
CA TYR A 120 8.18 -4.50 -22.94
C TYR A 120 9.42 -3.58 -22.96
N MET A 121 9.48 -2.66 -23.89
CA MET A 121 10.59 -1.69 -23.99
C MET A 121 10.64 -0.78 -22.76
N SER A 122 9.50 -0.34 -22.24
CA SER A 122 9.44 0.46 -21.02
C SER A 122 9.94 -0.31 -19.80
N VAL A 123 9.60 -1.60 -19.68
CA VAL A 123 10.09 -2.48 -18.60
C VAL A 123 11.61 -2.59 -18.67
N ARG A 124 12.17 -2.86 -19.85
CA ARG A 124 13.63 -2.93 -20.04
C ARG A 124 14.35 -1.65 -19.59
N GLU A 125 13.81 -0.48 -19.91
CA GLU A 125 14.42 0.79 -19.48
C GLU A 125 14.24 1.06 -17.97
N ILE A 126 13.12 0.63 -17.40
CA ILE A 126 12.83 0.79 -15.97
C ILE A 126 13.74 -0.12 -15.14
N THR A 127 13.91 -1.38 -15.55
CA THR A 127 14.68 -2.38 -14.79
C THR A 127 16.18 -2.07 -14.75
N LYS A 128 16.71 -1.36 -15.75
CA LYS A 128 18.10 -0.85 -15.70
C LYS A 128 18.37 0.04 -14.47
N LYS A 129 17.33 0.67 -13.93
CA LYS A 129 17.43 1.57 -12.76
C LYS A 129 17.17 0.86 -11.43
N TRP A 130 16.74 -0.39 -11.46
CA TRP A 130 16.48 -1.19 -10.27
C TRP A 130 17.74 -1.98 -9.88
N THR A 131 18.70 -1.25 -9.34
CA THR A 131 20.01 -1.81 -8.96
C THR A 131 20.12 -2.17 -7.49
N MET A 132 19.18 -1.68 -6.66
CA MET A 132 19.19 -1.96 -5.23
C MET A 132 18.30 -3.16 -4.90
N PRO A 133 18.78 -4.12 -4.11
CA PRO A 133 17.96 -5.20 -3.60
C PRO A 133 16.86 -4.66 -2.67
N VAL A 134 15.76 -5.39 -2.56
CA VAL A 134 14.74 -5.12 -1.55
C VAL A 134 15.35 -5.37 -0.18
N ARG A 135 15.21 -4.41 0.73
CA ARG A 135 15.73 -4.52 2.09
C ARG A 135 15.14 -5.73 2.79
N ASP A 136 15.96 -6.44 3.52
CA ASP A 136 15.57 -7.64 4.31
C ASP A 136 14.91 -8.75 3.45
N TRP A 137 15.24 -8.80 2.14
CA TRP A 137 14.61 -9.74 1.19
C TRP A 137 14.70 -11.19 1.63
N GLY A 138 15.80 -11.62 2.26
CA GLY A 138 15.95 -13.01 2.76
C GLY A 138 14.89 -13.37 3.80
N LEU A 139 14.60 -12.48 4.73
CA LEU A 139 13.56 -12.69 5.75
C LEU A 139 12.17 -12.71 5.12
N VAL A 140 11.93 -11.80 4.21
CA VAL A 140 10.66 -11.72 3.49
C VAL A 140 10.42 -12.97 2.65
N TYR A 141 11.45 -13.41 1.92
CA TYR A 141 11.39 -14.62 1.08
C TYR A 141 11.10 -15.86 1.93
N ALA A 142 11.76 -16.00 3.08
CA ALA A 142 11.49 -17.10 4.01
C ALA A 142 10.02 -17.11 4.48
N GLN A 143 9.45 -15.93 4.78
CA GLN A 143 8.04 -15.82 5.15
C GLN A 143 7.10 -16.15 3.96
N PHE A 144 7.46 -15.74 2.75
CA PHE A 144 6.69 -16.11 1.56
C PHE A 144 6.70 -17.63 1.33
N MET A 145 7.82 -18.29 1.54
CA MET A 145 7.91 -19.75 1.44
C MET A 145 6.96 -20.46 2.42
N VAL A 146 6.84 -19.95 3.66
CA VAL A 146 5.94 -20.51 4.65
C VAL A 146 4.47 -20.27 4.31
N TYR A 147 4.12 -19.06 3.86
CA TYR A 147 2.72 -18.67 3.64
C TYR A 147 2.17 -19.04 2.25
N PHE A 148 3.03 -19.30 1.28
CA PHE A 148 2.65 -19.55 -0.12
C PHE A 148 3.42 -20.73 -0.71
N ASP A 149 3.64 -21.76 0.10
CA ASP A 149 4.44 -22.95 -0.21
C ASP A 149 4.11 -23.52 -1.60
N ASP A 150 2.83 -23.73 -1.89
CA ASP A 150 2.33 -24.23 -3.18
C ASP A 150 2.77 -23.39 -4.40
N ARG A 151 3.19 -22.15 -4.22
CA ARG A 151 3.55 -21.24 -5.31
C ARG A 151 5.06 -21.10 -5.50
N PHE A 152 5.84 -21.59 -4.57
CA PHE A 152 7.29 -21.51 -4.56
C PHE A 152 7.97 -22.89 -4.71
N ALA A 153 7.19 -23.97 -4.67
CA ALA A 153 7.62 -25.33 -4.99
C ALA A 153 7.69 -25.49 -6.51
N ALA A 154 8.73 -24.90 -7.13
CA ALA A 154 9.09 -25.11 -8.54
C ALA A 154 10.57 -25.40 -8.66
#